data_0aa8052a5085a34defddd42c0459666c
#
_entry.id   0aa8052a5085a34defddd42c0459666c
#
_cell.length_a   1.000
_cell.length_b   1.000
_cell.length_c   1.000
_cell.angle_alpha   90.00
_cell.angle_beta   90.00
_cell.angle_gamma   90.00
#
_symmetry.space_group_name_H-M   'P 1'
#
loop_
_entity.id
_entity.type
_entity.pdbx_description
1 polymer ?
#
loop_
_entity_poly.entity_id
_entity_poly.type
_entity_poly.pdbx_seq_one_letter_code
_entity_poly.pdbx_strand_id
1 'polypeptide(L)'
;MNKKQILQRLKIDEDYYGDFGNQFLSNSHVSKLLNDPLNIFKPMKPSAAFLIGGYFHTCILEPDKLKKYKVVKATTRNTKAYKDVAGEELCMLEKEVDMVEMLRDKMMDNDICRDLIQGSQCEYEQPQIIDLF
;
A
#
# COMPACT_ATOMS: atom_id res chain seq x y z
N MET A 1 16.26 11.65 -18.51
CA MET A 1 16.19 10.19 -18.21
C MET A 1 15.38 9.51 -19.30
N ASN A 2 15.77 8.30 -19.70
CA ASN A 2 14.95 7.50 -20.60
C ASN A 2 13.87 6.73 -19.81
N LYS A 3 12.84 6.20 -20.51
CA LYS A 3 11.71 5.48 -19.91
C LYS A 3 12.16 4.34 -18.97
N LYS A 4 13.19 3.58 -19.37
CA LYS A 4 13.72 2.47 -18.56
C LYS A 4 14.32 2.94 -17.23
N GLN A 5 15.04 4.05 -17.23
CA GLN A 5 15.61 4.64 -16.01
C GLN A 5 14.52 5.19 -15.09
N ILE A 6 13.47 5.78 -15.65
CA ILE A 6 12.31 6.26 -14.89
C ILE A 6 11.61 5.07 -14.20
N LEU A 7 11.32 4.00 -14.95
CA LEU A 7 10.69 2.81 -14.41
C LEU A 7 11.52 2.14 -13.31
N GLN A 8 12.85 2.13 -13.43
CA GLN A 8 13.73 1.60 -12.38
C GLN A 8 13.66 2.43 -11.09
N ARG A 9 13.58 3.75 -11.19
CA ARG A 9 13.40 4.61 -10.03
C ARG A 9 12.04 4.42 -9.37
N LEU A 10 10.98 4.29 -10.17
CA LEU A 10 9.62 4.08 -9.66
C LEU A 10 9.39 2.72 -8.98
N LYS A 11 10.36 1.80 -9.01
CA LYS A 11 10.34 0.58 -8.18
C LYS A 11 10.71 0.82 -6.72
N ILE A 12 11.28 1.98 -6.41
CA ILE A 12 11.69 2.37 -5.07
C ILE A 12 10.52 3.12 -4.44
N ASP A 13 10.01 2.65 -3.31
CA ASP A 13 8.84 3.23 -2.63
C ASP A 13 9.03 4.74 -2.34
N GLU A 14 10.22 5.16 -1.89
CA GLU A 14 10.53 6.55 -1.58
C GLU A 14 10.47 7.45 -2.82
N ASP A 15 10.93 6.96 -3.97
CA ASP A 15 10.82 7.68 -5.25
C ASP A 15 9.39 7.65 -5.79
N TYR A 16 8.68 6.52 -5.66
CA TYR A 16 7.32 6.35 -6.16
C TYR A 16 6.31 7.25 -5.45
N TYR A 17 6.37 7.30 -4.13
CA TYR A 17 5.46 8.13 -3.31
C TYR A 17 6.01 9.53 -3.01
N GLY A 18 7.25 9.82 -3.41
CA GLY A 18 7.93 11.09 -3.21
C GLY A 18 7.78 12.07 -4.37
N ASP A 19 8.60 13.10 -4.34
CA ASP A 19 8.60 14.19 -5.34
C ASP A 19 8.86 13.70 -6.77
N PHE A 20 9.58 12.59 -6.92
CA PHE A 20 9.84 12.05 -8.24
C PHE A 20 8.59 11.42 -8.85
N GLY A 21 7.85 10.59 -8.10
CA GLY A 21 6.61 9.99 -8.54
C GLY A 21 5.49 11.00 -8.76
N ASN A 22 5.48 12.08 -7.98
CA ASN A 22 4.52 13.18 -8.13
C ASN A 22 4.65 13.96 -9.44
N GLN A 23 5.71 13.76 -10.22
CA GLN A 23 5.83 14.29 -11.58
C GLN A 23 4.94 13.54 -12.60
N PHE A 24 4.40 12.40 -12.23
CA PHE A 24 3.55 11.55 -13.07
C PHE A 24 2.12 11.50 -12.52
N LEU A 25 1.14 11.51 -13.41
CA LEU A 25 -0.25 11.33 -13.01
C LEU A 25 -0.54 9.85 -12.71
N SER A 26 -0.94 9.55 -11.49
CA SER A 26 -1.42 8.22 -11.12
C SER A 26 -2.89 8.05 -11.45
N ASN A 27 -3.40 6.81 -11.41
CA ASN A 27 -4.82 6.51 -11.58
C ASN A 27 -5.70 7.29 -10.57
N SER A 28 -5.24 7.48 -9.34
CA SER A 28 -5.95 8.29 -8.34
C SER A 28 -5.97 9.78 -8.71
N HIS A 29 -4.93 10.32 -9.34
CA HIS A 29 -4.92 11.68 -9.86
C HIS A 29 -5.92 11.84 -11.01
N VAL A 30 -6.01 10.87 -11.92
CA VAL A 30 -7.02 10.89 -13.00
C VAL A 30 -8.44 10.87 -12.43
N SER A 31 -8.71 10.02 -11.44
CA SER A 31 -10.01 10.01 -10.75
C SER A 31 -10.33 11.32 -10.07
N LYS A 32 -9.37 11.95 -9.38
CA LYS A 32 -9.55 13.28 -8.79
C LYS A 32 -9.76 14.35 -9.84
N LEU A 33 -9.05 14.30 -10.96
CA LEU A 33 -9.21 15.27 -12.05
C LEU A 33 -10.66 15.27 -12.58
N LEU A 34 -11.30 14.11 -12.63
CA LEU A 34 -12.68 13.96 -13.09
C LEU A 34 -13.72 14.39 -12.04
N ASN A 35 -13.45 14.19 -10.76
CA ASN A 35 -14.44 14.36 -9.69
C ASN A 35 -14.19 15.58 -8.78
N ASP A 36 -12.93 15.99 -8.59
CA ASP A 36 -12.52 17.08 -7.71
C ASP A 36 -11.20 17.72 -8.20
N PRO A 37 -11.21 18.40 -9.36
CA PRO A 37 -10.01 18.90 -10.02
C PRO A 37 -9.24 19.92 -9.19
N LEU A 38 -9.89 20.66 -8.30
CA LEU A 38 -9.22 21.66 -7.44
C LEU A 38 -8.34 21.03 -6.36
N ASN A 39 -8.54 19.76 -6.05
CA ASN A 39 -7.80 19.04 -5.01
C ASN A 39 -6.94 17.89 -5.55
N ILE A 40 -6.59 17.91 -6.84
CA ILE A 40 -5.87 16.83 -7.51
C ILE A 40 -4.57 16.44 -6.79
N PHE A 41 -3.79 17.42 -6.32
CA PHE A 41 -2.52 17.20 -5.61
C PHE A 41 -2.65 17.25 -4.08
N LYS A 42 -3.87 17.38 -3.57
CA LYS A 42 -4.06 17.37 -2.12
C LYS A 42 -3.78 15.95 -1.57
N PRO A 43 -2.86 15.80 -0.61
CA PRO A 43 -2.55 14.51 -0.06
C PRO A 43 -3.77 13.88 0.61
N MET A 44 -3.95 12.58 0.44
CA MET A 44 -4.97 11.83 1.16
C MET A 44 -4.58 11.71 2.62
N LYS A 45 -5.55 11.91 3.51
CA LYS A 45 -5.31 11.69 4.94
C LYS A 45 -5.12 10.19 5.20
N PRO A 46 -4.12 9.81 5.99
CA PRO A 46 -3.97 8.43 6.43
C PRO A 46 -5.26 7.94 7.10
N SER A 47 -5.68 6.73 6.78
CA SER A 47 -6.83 6.10 7.41
C SER A 47 -6.50 4.66 7.82
N ALA A 48 -7.18 4.16 8.85
CA ALA A 48 -7.04 2.78 9.28
C ALA A 48 -7.36 1.78 8.16
N ALA A 49 -8.35 2.09 7.31
CA ALA A 49 -8.71 1.25 6.18
C ALA A 49 -7.57 1.13 5.15
N PHE A 50 -6.91 2.24 4.83
CA PHE A 50 -5.74 2.21 3.93
C PHE A 50 -4.56 1.47 4.55
N LEU A 51 -4.33 1.65 5.85
CA LEU A 51 -3.26 0.95 6.56
C LEU A 51 -3.49 -0.56 6.56
N ILE A 52 -4.70 -1.02 6.88
CA ILE A 52 -5.09 -2.43 6.88
C ILE A 52 -5.02 -3.02 5.46
N GLY A 53 -5.54 -2.30 4.46
CA GLY A 53 -5.46 -2.72 3.05
C GLY A 53 -4.02 -2.81 2.56
N GLY A 54 -3.17 -1.84 2.89
CA GLY A 54 -1.74 -1.87 2.56
C GLY A 54 -1.01 -3.03 3.24
N TYR A 55 -1.33 -3.32 4.50
CA TYR A 55 -0.78 -4.48 5.21
C TYR A 55 -1.18 -5.80 4.53
N PHE A 56 -2.49 -5.97 4.18
CA PHE A 56 -2.98 -7.14 3.47
C PHE A 56 -2.27 -7.33 2.11
N HIS A 57 -2.15 -6.28 1.34
CA HIS A 57 -1.45 -6.26 0.06
C HIS A 57 0.03 -6.68 0.22
N THR A 58 0.71 -6.09 1.21
CA THR A 58 2.11 -6.42 1.52
C THR A 58 2.29 -7.87 1.98
N CYS A 59 1.35 -8.41 2.78
CA CYS A 59 1.37 -9.81 3.21
C CYS A 59 1.38 -10.81 2.05
N ILE A 60 0.73 -10.45 0.95
CA ILE A 60 0.56 -11.33 -0.20
C ILE A 60 1.68 -11.15 -1.22
N LEU A 61 1.98 -9.91 -1.58
CA LEU A 61 2.83 -9.60 -2.73
C LEU A 61 4.28 -9.28 -2.35
N GLU A 62 4.50 -8.72 -1.15
CA GLU A 62 5.83 -8.26 -0.72
C GLU A 62 6.09 -8.56 0.77
N PRO A 63 6.03 -9.84 1.21
CA PRO A 63 6.11 -10.21 2.63
C PRO A 63 7.38 -9.72 3.33
N ASP A 64 8.48 -9.53 2.62
CA ASP A 64 9.73 -9.00 3.18
C ASP A 64 9.60 -7.54 3.67
N LYS A 65 8.63 -6.80 3.15
CA LYS A 65 8.35 -5.41 3.53
C LYS A 65 7.42 -5.29 4.74
N LEU A 66 6.91 -6.38 5.33
CA LEU A 66 6.03 -6.33 6.51
C LEU A 66 6.66 -5.63 7.71
N LYS A 67 7.99 -5.66 7.82
CA LYS A 67 8.76 -5.01 8.90
C LYS A 67 8.54 -3.50 9.00
N LYS A 68 8.04 -2.85 7.93
CA LYS A 68 7.75 -1.41 7.92
C LYS A 68 6.50 -1.06 8.75
N TYR A 69 5.64 -2.04 9.02
CA TYR A 69 4.41 -1.80 9.77
C TYR A 69 4.64 -1.92 11.27
N LYS A 70 4.36 -0.84 11.99
CA LYS A 70 4.37 -0.84 13.45
C LYS A 70 3.06 -1.39 13.98
N VAL A 71 3.14 -2.38 14.86
CA VAL A 71 1.98 -3.05 15.46
C VAL A 71 1.91 -2.71 16.95
N VAL A 72 0.71 -2.35 17.42
CA VAL A 72 0.48 -1.97 18.80
C VAL A 72 -0.54 -2.91 19.43
N LYS A 73 -0.20 -3.44 20.60
CA LYS A 73 -1.08 -4.28 21.41
C LYS A 73 -2.05 -3.41 22.20
N ALA A 74 -3.18 -3.09 21.59
CA ALA A 74 -4.24 -2.32 22.20
C ALA A 74 -5.60 -2.74 21.63
N THR A 75 -6.67 -2.53 22.41
CA THR A 75 -8.03 -2.85 21.95
C THR A 75 -8.55 -1.89 20.89
N THR A 76 -8.22 -0.61 21.03
CA THR A 76 -8.57 0.44 20.07
C THR A 76 -7.50 1.52 20.02
N ARG A 77 -7.51 2.34 18.95
CA ARG A 77 -6.61 3.49 18.79
C ARG A 77 -6.86 4.65 19.75
N ASN A 78 -7.99 4.64 20.45
CA ASN A 78 -8.35 5.68 21.42
C ASN A 78 -7.77 5.43 22.83
N THR A 79 -7.25 4.25 23.09
CA THR A 79 -6.68 3.88 24.40
C THR A 79 -5.36 4.59 24.67
N LYS A 80 -5.09 4.85 25.98
CA LYS A 80 -3.80 5.41 26.40
C LYS A 80 -2.64 4.51 25.96
N ALA A 81 -2.79 3.19 26.14
CA ALA A 81 -1.76 2.21 25.74
C ALA A 81 -1.39 2.32 24.26
N TYR A 82 -2.36 2.58 23.36
CA TYR A 82 -2.07 2.83 21.95
C TYR A 82 -1.31 4.15 21.75
N LYS A 83 -1.82 5.24 22.34
CA LYS A 83 -1.25 6.58 22.17
C LYS A 83 0.18 6.70 22.69
N ASP A 84 0.48 6.04 23.80
CA ASP A 84 1.82 6.02 24.40
C ASP A 84 2.85 5.34 23.49
N VAL A 85 2.44 4.36 22.69
CA VAL A 85 3.32 3.62 21.75
C VAL A 85 3.33 4.23 20.36
N ALA A 86 2.16 4.60 19.82
CA ALA A 86 2.01 5.10 18.46
C ALA A 86 2.43 6.58 18.33
N GLY A 87 2.26 7.39 19.39
CA GLY A 87 2.42 8.84 19.28
C GLY A 87 1.39 9.43 18.33
N GLU A 88 1.85 10.15 17.33
CA GLU A 88 1.02 10.72 16.24
C GLU A 88 0.89 9.79 15.03
N GLU A 89 1.63 8.69 15.01
CA GLU A 89 1.65 7.74 13.90
C GLU A 89 0.41 6.84 13.90
N LEU A 90 -0.12 6.56 12.72
CA LEU A 90 -1.19 5.59 12.56
C LEU A 90 -0.58 4.18 12.46
N CYS A 91 -0.75 3.39 13.52
CA CYS A 91 -0.21 2.03 13.63
C CYS A 91 -1.30 0.96 13.50
N MET A 92 -0.89 -0.26 13.12
CA MET A 92 -1.75 -1.43 13.13
C MET A 92 -2.09 -1.85 14.56
N LEU A 93 -3.28 -2.37 14.78
CA LEU A 93 -3.61 -3.08 16.01
C LEU A 93 -3.30 -4.57 15.83
N GLU A 94 -2.84 -5.24 16.90
CA GLU A 94 -2.56 -6.69 16.89
C GLU A 94 -3.73 -7.50 16.31
N LYS A 95 -4.96 -7.23 16.75
CA LYS A 95 -6.17 -7.89 16.22
C LYS A 95 -6.43 -7.66 14.72
N GLU A 96 -5.96 -6.55 14.17
CA GLU A 96 -6.07 -6.28 12.74
C GLU A 96 -5.06 -7.09 11.95
N VAL A 97 -3.86 -7.25 12.50
CA VAL A 97 -2.83 -8.15 11.96
C VAL A 97 -3.35 -9.57 11.94
N ASP A 98 -3.86 -10.09 13.06
CA ASP A 98 -4.41 -11.45 13.17
C ASP A 98 -5.54 -11.68 12.15
N MET A 99 -6.43 -10.71 12.01
CA MET A 99 -7.53 -10.77 11.03
C MET A 99 -7.00 -10.82 9.59
N VAL A 100 -6.03 -9.98 9.26
CA VAL A 100 -5.46 -9.92 7.91
C VAL A 100 -4.69 -11.20 7.59
N GLU A 101 -3.92 -11.73 8.53
CA GLU A 101 -3.18 -12.98 8.34
C GLU A 101 -4.12 -14.16 8.15
N MET A 102 -5.21 -14.23 8.91
CA MET A 102 -6.25 -15.23 8.71
C MET A 102 -6.91 -15.13 7.32
N LEU A 103 -7.17 -13.90 6.83
CA LEU A 103 -7.74 -13.69 5.50
C LEU A 103 -6.74 -14.10 4.40
N ARG A 104 -5.45 -13.75 4.55
CA ARG A 104 -4.38 -14.20 3.64
C ARG A 104 -4.34 -15.72 3.57
N ASP A 105 -4.32 -16.39 4.72
CA ASP A 105 -4.22 -17.84 4.78
C ASP A 105 -5.42 -18.51 4.10
N LYS A 106 -6.64 -18.03 4.39
CA LYS A 106 -7.84 -18.49 3.72
C LYS A 106 -7.83 -18.32 2.20
N MET A 107 -7.29 -17.18 1.73
CA MET A 107 -7.16 -16.92 0.31
C MET A 107 -6.11 -17.85 -0.32
N MET A 108 -4.99 -18.07 0.36
CA MET A 108 -3.90 -18.92 -0.15
C MET A 108 -4.22 -20.44 -0.05
N ASP A 109 -5.16 -20.84 0.81
CA ASP A 109 -5.69 -22.19 0.85
C ASP A 109 -6.59 -22.52 -0.36
N ASN A 110 -7.10 -21.50 -1.03
CA ASN A 110 -7.85 -21.69 -2.26
C ASN A 110 -6.90 -21.85 -3.45
N ASP A 111 -6.94 -23.00 -4.11
CA ASP A 111 -6.02 -23.34 -5.21
C ASP A 111 -6.08 -22.34 -6.36
N ILE A 112 -7.27 -21.88 -6.73
CA ILE A 112 -7.44 -20.91 -7.83
C ILE A 112 -6.83 -19.57 -7.46
N CYS A 113 -7.09 -19.07 -6.24
CA CYS A 113 -6.51 -17.82 -5.77
C CYS A 113 -4.99 -17.90 -5.71
N ARG A 114 -4.46 -18.99 -5.15
CA ARG A 114 -3.02 -19.23 -5.07
C ARG A 114 -2.38 -19.27 -6.45
N ASP A 115 -2.96 -19.99 -7.40
CA ASP A 115 -2.41 -20.12 -8.75
C ASP A 115 -2.42 -18.78 -9.52
N LEU A 116 -3.45 -17.94 -9.31
CA LEU A 116 -3.52 -16.60 -9.89
C LEU A 116 -2.48 -15.64 -9.28
N ILE A 117 -2.15 -15.81 -8.00
CA ILE A 117 -1.23 -14.93 -7.28
C ILE A 117 0.22 -15.41 -7.43
N GLN A 118 0.48 -16.71 -7.34
CA GLN A 118 1.82 -17.31 -7.32
C GLN A 118 2.16 -18.07 -8.60
N GLY A 119 1.50 -17.76 -9.71
CA GLY A 119 1.77 -18.38 -11.00
C GLY A 119 3.22 -18.21 -11.45
N SER A 120 3.72 -19.12 -12.28
CA SER A 120 5.13 -19.23 -12.66
C SER A 120 5.71 -18.01 -13.43
N GLN A 121 4.88 -17.05 -13.82
CA GLN A 121 5.27 -15.85 -14.57
C GLN A 121 4.71 -14.56 -13.92
N CYS A 122 4.43 -14.57 -12.63
CA CYS A 122 3.94 -13.40 -11.92
C CYS A 122 5.08 -12.46 -11.56
N GLU A 123 4.94 -11.20 -11.92
CA GLU A 123 5.76 -10.10 -11.41
C GLU A 123 4.85 -9.12 -10.69
N TYR A 124 5.20 -8.76 -9.45
CA TYR A 124 4.38 -7.88 -8.62
C TYR A 124 4.94 -6.45 -8.63
N GLU A 125 4.04 -5.48 -8.38
CA GLU A 125 4.40 -4.07 -8.17
C GLU A 125 5.31 -3.49 -9.26
N GLN A 126 5.04 -3.86 -10.54
CA GLN A 126 5.80 -3.33 -11.66
C GLN A 126 5.21 -1.98 -12.13
N PRO A 127 5.93 -0.87 -11.94
CA PRO A 127 5.47 0.42 -12.40
C PRO A 127 5.39 0.45 -13.93
N GLN A 128 4.35 1.11 -14.44
CA GLN A 128 4.15 1.32 -15.88
C GLN A 128 3.96 2.81 -16.15
N ILE A 129 4.46 3.29 -17.29
CA ILE A 129 4.24 4.65 -17.77
C ILE A 129 3.60 4.56 -19.16
N ILE A 130 2.50 5.27 -19.32
CA ILE A 130 1.78 5.42 -20.58
C ILE A 130 1.83 6.89 -20.98
N ASP A 131 2.25 7.18 -22.19
CA ASP A 131 2.13 8.50 -22.78
C ASP A 131 0.70 8.64 -23.34
N LEU A 132 -0.03 9.62 -22.83
CA LEU A 132 -1.43 9.83 -23.20
C LEU A 132 -1.63 10.70 -24.46
N PHE A 133 -0.53 11.37 -24.94
CA PHE A 133 -0.57 12.29 -26.08
C PHE A 133 0.66 12.11 -26.95
#